data_8b5ec22b16c3112ca818690eeaf16ff4
#
_entry.id   8b5ec22b16c3112ca818690eeaf16ff4
#
_cell.length_a   1.000
_cell.length_b   1.000
_cell.length_c   1.000
_cell.angle_alpha   90.00
_cell.angle_beta   90.00
_cell.angle_gamma   90.00
#
_symmetry.space_group_name_H-M   'P 1'
#
loop_
_entity.id
_entity.type
_entity.pdbx_description
1 polymer ?
#
loop_
_entity_poly.entity_id
_entity_poly.type
_entity_poly.pdbx_seq_one_letter_code
_entity_poly.pdbx_strand_id
1 'polypeptide(L)'
;MKATNSIKKNAGFVNKFLKKELKGNPKQLYDAASHLILHGGKRLRPFLVLKSCQMLGGRQSDAMAAASAVEMIHNFTLVHDDIMDNDEMRHGVPTTHKKFDMPLAILAGDVLYSKAYHTISSKSKLSSNYTTQLVSKLSKTCVEICEGQVNDIKFAENKR
;
A
#
# COMPACT_ATOMS: atom_id res chain seq x y z
N MET A 1 -0.41 -24.88 9.60
CA MET A 1 -0.99 -25.11 8.25
C MET A 1 -2.26 -24.32 7.94
N LYS A 2 -3.32 -24.27 8.80
CA LYS A 2 -4.58 -23.54 8.50
C LYS A 2 -4.41 -22.00 8.34
N ALA A 3 -3.62 -21.35 9.19
CA ALA A 3 -3.39 -19.88 9.14
C ALA A 3 -2.66 -19.45 7.85
N THR A 4 -1.61 -20.16 7.47
CA THR A 4 -0.82 -19.88 6.26
C THR A 4 -1.67 -19.98 4.99
N ASN A 5 -2.54 -20.98 4.91
CA ASN A 5 -3.47 -21.13 3.79
C ASN A 5 -4.51 -20.00 3.73
N SER A 6 -4.97 -19.52 4.88
CA SER A 6 -5.89 -18.38 4.96
C SER A 6 -5.22 -17.08 4.48
N ILE A 7 -3.97 -16.83 4.86
CA ILE A 7 -3.20 -15.66 4.39
C ILE A 7 -3.02 -15.72 2.86
N LYS A 8 -2.59 -16.86 2.31
CA LYS A 8 -2.41 -17.05 0.87
C LYS A 8 -3.71 -16.82 0.08
N LYS A 9 -4.84 -17.36 0.58
CA LYS A 9 -6.15 -17.18 -0.06
C LYS A 9 -6.56 -15.70 -0.10
N ASN A 10 -6.44 -14.99 1.03
CA ASN A 10 -6.76 -13.57 1.10
C ASN A 10 -5.81 -12.73 0.22
N ALA A 11 -4.51 -13.06 0.18
CA ALA A 11 -3.55 -12.41 -0.70
C ALA A 11 -3.95 -12.52 -2.17
N GLY A 12 -4.49 -13.65 -2.62
CA GLY A 12 -5.01 -13.83 -3.97
C GLY A 12 -6.14 -12.86 -4.32
N PHE A 13 -7.09 -12.66 -3.41
CA PHE A 13 -8.20 -11.71 -3.61
C PHE A 13 -7.70 -10.26 -3.66
N VAL A 14 -6.82 -9.89 -2.72
CA VAL A 14 -6.22 -8.53 -2.68
C VAL A 14 -5.41 -8.27 -3.93
N ASN A 15 -4.56 -9.21 -4.37
CA ASN A 15 -3.76 -9.06 -5.59
C ASN A 15 -4.64 -8.89 -6.84
N LYS A 16 -5.74 -9.64 -6.94
CA LYS A 16 -6.70 -9.48 -8.05
C LYS A 16 -7.33 -8.09 -8.05
N PHE A 17 -7.69 -7.57 -6.90
CA PHE A 17 -8.24 -6.24 -6.74
C PHE A 17 -7.21 -5.16 -7.11
N LEU A 18 -5.99 -5.24 -6.55
CA LEU A 18 -4.89 -4.32 -6.83
C LEU A 18 -4.53 -4.28 -8.32
N LYS A 19 -4.42 -5.44 -8.98
CA LYS A 19 -4.17 -5.53 -10.43
C LYS A 19 -5.23 -4.81 -11.28
N LYS A 20 -6.46 -4.71 -10.79
CA LYS A 20 -7.53 -3.98 -11.47
C LYS A 20 -7.42 -2.48 -11.24
N GLU A 21 -7.16 -2.08 -10.00
CA GLU A 21 -7.14 -0.67 -9.61
C GLU A 21 -5.85 0.05 -10.05
N LEU A 22 -4.72 -0.66 -10.16
CA LEU A 22 -3.43 -0.14 -10.61
C LEU A 22 -3.27 -0.24 -12.14
N LYS A 23 -4.25 0.26 -12.85
CA LYS A 23 -4.25 0.43 -14.31
C LYS A 23 -4.61 1.86 -14.66
N GLY A 24 -3.95 2.40 -15.67
CA GLY A 24 -4.24 3.75 -16.14
C GLY A 24 -3.25 4.21 -17.22
N ASN A 25 -3.28 5.49 -17.48
CA ASN A 25 -2.46 6.13 -18.50
C ASN A 25 -1.75 7.35 -17.89
N PRO A 26 -0.47 7.59 -18.16
CA PRO A 26 0.41 6.82 -19.04
C PRO A 26 0.80 5.45 -18.46
N LYS A 27 0.89 4.44 -19.33
CA LYS A 27 1.15 3.05 -18.92
C LYS A 27 2.42 2.90 -18.06
N GLN A 28 3.49 3.58 -18.43
CA GLN A 28 4.77 3.53 -17.72
C GLN A 28 4.65 3.91 -16.23
N LEU A 29 3.82 4.89 -15.89
CA LEU A 29 3.56 5.30 -14.51
C LEU A 29 2.90 4.17 -13.70
N TYR A 30 1.91 3.49 -14.28
CA TYR A 30 1.23 2.38 -13.59
C TYR A 30 2.06 1.10 -13.57
N ASP A 31 2.95 0.87 -14.54
CA ASP A 31 3.94 -0.20 -14.50
C ASP A 31 4.91 0.04 -13.32
N ALA A 32 5.38 1.28 -13.12
CA ALA A 32 6.23 1.65 -12.00
C ALA A 32 5.50 1.53 -10.66
N ALA A 33 4.28 2.07 -10.53
CA ALA A 33 3.46 2.00 -9.32
C ALA A 33 3.10 0.56 -8.91
N SER A 34 2.93 -0.35 -9.87
CA SER A 34 2.62 -1.75 -9.60
C SER A 34 3.85 -2.64 -9.43
N HIS A 35 5.05 -2.12 -9.67
CA HIS A 35 6.27 -2.94 -9.72
C HIS A 35 6.49 -3.71 -8.42
N LEU A 36 6.70 -3.06 -7.28
CA LEU A 36 6.95 -3.75 -6.00
C LEU A 36 5.72 -4.52 -5.53
N ILE A 37 4.55 -3.91 -5.65
CA ILE A 37 3.30 -4.50 -5.15
C ILE A 37 2.95 -5.84 -5.85
N LEU A 38 3.39 -6.06 -7.08
CA LEU A 38 3.11 -7.30 -7.82
C LEU A 38 4.24 -8.34 -7.71
N HIS A 39 5.46 -7.95 -7.27
CA HIS A 39 6.63 -8.84 -7.20
C HIS A 39 6.87 -9.43 -5.81
N GLY A 40 6.17 -9.01 -4.77
CA GLY A 40 6.42 -9.55 -3.44
C GLY A 40 5.37 -9.21 -2.39
N GLY A 41 5.68 -9.62 -1.14
CA GLY A 41 4.88 -9.31 0.03
C GLY A 41 3.85 -10.38 0.40
N LYS A 42 3.76 -10.66 1.70
CA LYS A 42 2.83 -11.65 2.27
C LYS A 42 1.38 -11.14 2.39
N ARG A 43 1.13 -9.87 2.07
CA ARG A 43 -0.19 -9.19 2.26
C ARG A 43 -0.72 -9.31 3.68
N LEU A 44 0.17 -9.22 4.67
CA LEU A 44 -0.21 -9.36 6.07
C LEU A 44 -1.10 -8.21 6.54
N ARG A 45 -0.80 -6.96 6.13
CA ARG A 45 -1.62 -5.79 6.46
C ARG A 45 -3.06 -5.90 5.92
N PRO A 46 -3.27 -6.15 4.62
CA PRO A 46 -4.61 -6.46 4.09
C PRO A 46 -5.29 -7.61 4.78
N PHE A 47 -4.56 -8.69 5.08
CA PHE A 47 -5.09 -9.84 5.80
C PHE A 47 -5.66 -9.46 7.16
N LEU A 48 -4.94 -8.64 7.94
CA LEU A 48 -5.42 -8.16 9.23
C LEU A 48 -6.71 -7.34 9.09
N VAL A 49 -6.77 -6.41 8.13
CA VAL A 49 -8.00 -5.62 7.87
C VAL A 49 -9.18 -6.52 7.54
N LEU A 50 -9.00 -7.49 6.62
CA LEU A 50 -10.06 -8.41 6.24
C LEU A 50 -10.49 -9.30 7.39
N LYS A 51 -9.56 -9.77 8.21
CA LYS A 51 -9.86 -10.64 9.36
C LYS A 51 -10.55 -9.88 10.50
N SER A 52 -10.11 -8.68 10.82
CA SER A 52 -10.79 -7.84 11.81
C SER A 52 -12.25 -7.58 11.42
N CYS A 53 -12.50 -7.26 10.15
CA CYS A 53 -13.86 -7.10 9.65
C CYS A 53 -14.68 -8.38 9.82
N GLN A 54 -14.15 -9.55 9.45
CA GLN A 54 -14.84 -10.84 9.58
C GLN A 54 -15.11 -11.21 11.05
N MET A 55 -14.18 -10.95 11.96
CA MET A 55 -14.35 -11.22 13.40
C MET A 55 -15.50 -10.40 14.02
N LEU A 56 -15.79 -9.23 13.45
CA LEU A 56 -16.91 -8.37 13.85
C LEU A 56 -18.19 -8.63 13.04
N GLY A 57 -18.27 -9.75 12.32
CA GLY A 57 -19.46 -10.13 11.55
C GLY A 57 -19.57 -9.47 10.17
N GLY A 58 -18.61 -8.66 9.75
CA GLY A 58 -18.61 -8.03 8.43
C GLY A 58 -18.19 -8.98 7.30
N ARG A 59 -18.57 -8.66 6.08
CA ARG A 59 -18.20 -9.44 4.90
C ARG A 59 -16.85 -8.97 4.35
N GLN A 60 -16.05 -9.90 3.84
CA GLN A 60 -14.77 -9.61 3.19
C GLN A 60 -14.89 -8.55 2.08
N SER A 61 -16.00 -8.57 1.34
CA SER A 61 -16.26 -7.59 0.27
C SER A 61 -16.37 -6.15 0.76
N ASP A 62 -16.78 -5.96 2.02
CA ASP A 62 -17.03 -4.64 2.59
C ASP A 62 -15.71 -3.98 3.02
N ALA A 63 -14.72 -4.78 3.41
CA ALA A 63 -13.39 -4.33 3.82
C ALA A 63 -12.34 -4.33 2.68
N MET A 64 -12.67 -4.82 1.48
CA MET A 64 -11.69 -5.02 0.40
C MET A 64 -11.04 -3.69 -0.05
N ALA A 65 -11.82 -2.62 -0.17
CA ALA A 65 -11.31 -1.30 -0.53
C ALA A 65 -10.31 -0.79 0.51
N ALA A 66 -10.66 -0.86 1.80
CA ALA A 66 -9.78 -0.45 2.90
C ALA A 66 -8.51 -1.32 2.98
N ALA A 67 -8.64 -2.64 2.86
CA ALA A 67 -7.51 -3.57 2.85
C ALA A 67 -6.52 -3.27 1.71
N SER A 68 -7.04 -2.98 0.51
CA SER A 68 -6.22 -2.65 -0.65
C SER A 68 -5.58 -1.27 -0.52
N ALA A 69 -6.28 -0.29 0.05
CA ALA A 69 -5.73 1.03 0.32
C ALA A 69 -4.56 0.98 1.31
N VAL A 70 -4.68 0.23 2.40
CA VAL A 70 -3.57 0.02 3.35
C VAL A 70 -2.35 -0.60 2.67
N GLU A 71 -2.54 -1.52 1.73
CA GLU A 71 -1.42 -2.11 0.97
C GLU A 71 -0.82 -1.12 -0.03
N MET A 72 -1.64 -0.26 -0.66
CA MET A 72 -1.12 0.81 -1.52
C MET A 72 -0.28 1.81 -0.72
N ILE A 73 -0.76 2.26 0.45
CA ILE A 73 0.01 3.14 1.34
C ILE A 73 1.31 2.47 1.78
N HIS A 74 1.27 1.19 2.17
CA HIS A 74 2.51 0.48 2.51
C HIS A 74 3.51 0.44 1.36
N ASN A 75 3.06 0.20 0.12
CA ASN A 75 3.97 0.19 -1.02
C ASN A 75 4.43 1.60 -1.42
N PHE A 76 3.60 2.63 -1.22
CA PHE A 76 4.02 4.04 -1.30
C PHE A 76 5.21 4.31 -0.37
N THR A 77 5.10 3.94 0.92
CA THR A 77 6.20 4.14 1.86
C THR A 77 7.45 3.38 1.44
N LEU A 78 7.33 2.12 0.99
CA LEU A 78 8.48 1.35 0.52
C LEU A 78 9.18 1.99 -0.69
N VAL A 79 8.44 2.52 -1.65
CA VAL A 79 9.02 3.18 -2.83
C VAL A 79 9.81 4.44 -2.42
N HIS A 80 9.27 5.24 -1.51
CA HIS A 80 9.93 6.46 -1.05
C HIS A 80 11.08 6.16 -0.07
N ASP A 81 10.94 5.16 0.81
CA ASP A 81 12.03 4.70 1.68
C ASP A 81 13.22 4.18 0.84
N ASP A 82 12.97 3.35 -0.18
CA ASP A 82 14.01 2.86 -1.09
C ASP A 82 14.81 4.00 -1.75
N ILE A 83 14.16 5.13 -2.04
CA ILE A 83 14.80 6.32 -2.58
C ILE A 83 15.65 7.02 -1.51
N MET A 84 15.10 7.23 -0.31
CA MET A 84 15.78 7.91 0.79
C MET A 84 16.99 7.12 1.29
N ASP A 85 16.87 5.79 1.33
CA ASP A 85 17.93 4.88 1.78
C ASP A 85 18.91 4.50 0.66
N ASN A 86 18.60 4.89 -0.59
CA ASN A 86 19.33 4.51 -1.80
C ASN A 86 19.46 3.00 -1.97
N ASP A 87 18.42 2.26 -1.59
CA ASP A 87 18.37 0.79 -1.70
C ASP A 87 18.34 0.34 -3.16
N GLU A 88 19.13 -0.68 -3.50
CA GLU A 88 19.17 -1.20 -4.87
C GLU A 88 18.14 -2.29 -5.15
N MET A 89 17.81 -3.08 -4.11
CA MET A 89 17.00 -4.29 -4.24
C MET A 89 15.93 -4.36 -3.14
N ARG A 90 14.71 -4.77 -3.51
CA ARG A 90 13.61 -5.09 -2.58
C ARG A 90 12.85 -6.31 -3.04
N HIS A 91 12.56 -7.23 -2.12
CA HIS A 91 11.88 -8.50 -2.44
C HIS A 91 12.54 -9.33 -3.54
N GLY A 92 13.87 -9.20 -3.73
CA GLY A 92 14.61 -9.92 -4.75
C GLY A 92 14.51 -9.32 -6.17
N VAL A 93 13.96 -8.12 -6.30
CA VAL A 93 13.91 -7.36 -7.56
C VAL A 93 14.52 -5.96 -7.36
N PRO A 94 15.00 -5.30 -8.42
CA PRO A 94 15.46 -3.92 -8.32
C PRO A 94 14.38 -3.02 -7.75
N THR A 95 14.76 -2.03 -6.94
CA THR A 95 13.85 -1.01 -6.43
C THR A 95 13.26 -0.19 -7.58
N THR A 96 12.16 0.53 -7.32
CA THR A 96 11.45 1.23 -8.40
C THR A 96 12.34 2.27 -9.08
N HIS A 97 13.13 3.05 -8.31
CA HIS A 97 14.02 4.07 -8.86
C HIS A 97 15.24 3.50 -9.61
N LYS A 98 15.67 2.27 -9.28
CA LYS A 98 16.74 1.59 -10.03
C LYS A 98 16.23 0.97 -11.32
N LYS A 99 14.97 0.53 -11.36
CA LYS A 99 14.39 -0.11 -12.54
C LYS A 99 13.85 0.89 -13.57
N PHE A 100 13.26 1.98 -13.11
CA PHE A 100 12.66 2.98 -13.99
C PHE A 100 13.53 4.24 -14.04
N ASP A 101 13.39 5.13 -13.12
CA ASP A 101 14.23 6.27 -12.78
C ASP A 101 13.70 6.94 -11.51
N MET A 102 14.44 7.90 -10.97
CA MET A 102 14.07 8.62 -9.75
C MET A 102 12.76 9.43 -9.90
N PRO A 103 12.59 10.28 -10.94
CA PRO A 103 11.35 11.05 -11.11
C PRO A 103 10.12 10.17 -11.23
N LEU A 104 10.21 9.08 -12.00
CA LEU A 104 9.08 8.17 -12.21
C LEU A 104 8.77 7.36 -10.95
N ALA A 105 9.79 7.02 -10.14
CA ALA A 105 9.59 6.34 -8.86
C ALA A 105 8.86 7.23 -7.85
N ILE A 106 9.21 8.52 -7.76
CA ILE A 106 8.50 9.49 -6.92
C ILE A 106 7.02 9.56 -7.34
N LEU A 107 6.76 9.77 -8.62
CA LEU A 107 5.39 9.82 -9.15
C LEU A 107 4.63 8.49 -8.97
N ALA A 108 5.31 7.36 -9.04
CA ALA A 108 4.72 6.05 -8.77
C ALA A 108 4.26 5.93 -7.32
N GLY A 109 5.04 6.41 -6.36
CA GLY A 109 4.65 6.53 -4.97
C GLY A 109 3.43 7.43 -4.79
N ASP A 110 3.44 8.62 -5.39
CA ASP A 110 2.33 9.59 -5.33
C ASP A 110 1.03 9.01 -5.91
N VAL A 111 1.12 8.23 -6.99
CA VAL A 111 -0.03 7.51 -7.55
C VAL A 111 -0.56 6.47 -6.56
N LEU A 112 0.30 5.68 -5.92
CA LEU A 112 -0.11 4.70 -4.91
C LEU A 112 -0.82 5.39 -3.74
N TYR A 113 -0.26 6.48 -3.23
CA TYR A 113 -0.87 7.30 -2.19
C TYR A 113 -2.26 7.81 -2.60
N SER A 114 -2.35 8.47 -3.74
CA SER A 114 -3.61 9.05 -4.24
C SER A 114 -4.66 7.97 -4.55
N LYS A 115 -4.24 6.83 -5.14
CA LYS A 115 -5.10 5.68 -5.44
C LYS A 115 -5.64 5.01 -4.17
N ALA A 116 -4.92 5.02 -3.07
CA ALA A 116 -5.42 4.49 -1.80
C ALA A 116 -6.68 5.24 -1.35
N TYR A 117 -6.66 6.56 -1.34
CA TYR A 117 -7.81 7.39 -0.99
C TYR A 117 -8.94 7.28 -2.01
N HIS A 118 -8.61 7.33 -3.30
CA HIS A 118 -9.58 7.14 -4.37
C HIS A 118 -10.29 5.79 -4.25
N THR A 119 -9.55 4.72 -3.91
CA THR A 119 -10.13 3.39 -3.75
C THR A 119 -11.11 3.32 -2.58
N ILE A 120 -10.80 3.93 -1.43
CA ILE A 120 -11.74 3.99 -0.31
C ILE A 120 -12.98 4.80 -0.70
N SER A 121 -12.81 5.98 -1.28
CA SER A 121 -13.93 6.88 -1.58
C SER A 121 -14.85 6.37 -2.69
N SER A 122 -14.30 5.68 -3.71
CA SER A 122 -15.06 5.27 -4.91
C SER A 122 -15.45 3.79 -4.94
N LYS A 123 -14.79 2.91 -4.17
CA LYS A 123 -15.01 1.46 -4.20
C LYS A 123 -15.49 0.89 -2.87
N SER A 124 -15.55 1.70 -1.80
CA SER A 124 -16.15 1.28 -0.55
C SER A 124 -17.64 0.97 -0.73
N LYS A 125 -18.10 -0.09 -0.07
CA LYS A 125 -19.53 -0.43 0.01
C LYS A 125 -20.18 0.09 1.29
N LEU A 126 -19.46 0.89 2.05
CA LEU A 126 -19.90 1.48 3.30
C LEU A 126 -20.66 2.78 3.04
N SER A 127 -21.43 3.23 4.03
CA SER A 127 -22.07 4.54 3.97
C SER A 127 -21.02 5.66 3.88
N SER A 128 -21.46 6.84 3.41
CA SER A 128 -20.58 8.01 3.28
C SER A 128 -19.92 8.38 4.62
N ASN A 129 -20.63 8.26 5.74
CA ASN A 129 -20.09 8.55 7.07
C ASN A 129 -18.91 7.61 7.42
N TYR A 130 -19.06 6.30 7.24
CA TYR A 130 -17.97 5.35 7.49
C TYR A 130 -16.82 5.51 6.49
N THR A 131 -17.12 5.81 5.24
CA THR A 131 -16.10 6.10 4.21
C THR A 131 -15.27 7.33 4.61
N THR A 132 -15.90 8.41 5.05
CA THR A 132 -15.22 9.62 5.55
C THR A 132 -14.35 9.32 6.77
N GLN A 133 -14.84 8.52 7.72
CA GLN A 133 -14.05 8.12 8.90
C GLN A 133 -12.82 7.29 8.51
N LEU A 134 -12.93 6.37 7.53
CA LEU A 134 -11.80 5.59 7.04
C LEU A 134 -10.74 6.48 6.37
N VAL A 135 -11.18 7.42 5.52
CA VAL A 135 -10.29 8.39 4.88
C VAL A 135 -9.57 9.25 5.92
N SER A 136 -10.31 9.78 6.90
CA SER A 136 -9.75 10.58 8.00
C SER A 136 -8.73 9.81 8.83
N LYS A 137 -9.02 8.55 9.19
CA LYS A 137 -8.08 7.70 9.95
C LYS A 137 -6.84 7.39 9.13
N LEU A 138 -7.00 7.04 7.85
CA LEU A 138 -5.86 6.73 6.98
C LEU A 138 -4.97 7.95 6.79
N SER A 139 -5.53 9.15 6.55
CA SER A 139 -4.75 10.38 6.37
C SER A 139 -3.99 10.75 7.65
N LYS A 140 -4.63 10.64 8.82
CA LYS A 140 -3.93 10.86 10.09
C LYS A 140 -2.75 9.89 10.26
N THR A 141 -2.95 8.61 9.98
CA THR A 141 -1.86 7.61 10.04
C THR A 141 -0.75 7.92 9.07
N CYS A 142 -1.03 8.43 7.86
CA CYS A 142 0.01 8.85 6.93
C CYS A 142 0.84 10.02 7.47
N VAL A 143 0.22 10.99 8.15
CA VAL A 143 0.96 12.07 8.83
C VAL A 143 1.88 11.49 9.90
N GLU A 144 1.36 10.62 10.76
CA GLU A 144 2.15 9.95 11.83
C GLU A 144 3.33 9.13 11.27
N ILE A 145 3.15 8.48 10.11
CA ILE A 145 4.24 7.76 9.42
C ILE A 145 5.32 8.75 8.96
N CYS A 146 4.96 9.89 8.35
CA CYS A 146 5.92 10.89 7.90
C CYS A 146 6.70 11.49 9.09
N GLU A 147 6.02 11.79 10.21
CA GLU A 147 6.64 12.28 11.44
C GLU A 147 7.62 11.23 12.00
N GLY A 148 7.24 9.95 11.98
CA GLY A 148 8.09 8.83 12.38
C GLY A 148 9.34 8.72 11.51
N GLN A 149 9.19 8.83 10.18
CA GLN A 149 10.30 8.74 9.24
C GLN A 149 11.34 9.87 9.45
N VAL A 150 10.90 11.09 9.73
CA VAL A 150 11.82 12.21 10.06
C VAL A 150 12.64 11.88 11.31
N ASN A 151 12.02 11.27 12.33
CA ASN A 151 12.75 10.88 13.54
C ASN A 151 13.78 9.78 13.24
N ASP A 152 13.44 8.81 12.40
CA ASP A 152 14.35 7.73 12.02
C ASP A 152 15.58 8.25 11.29
N ILE A 153 15.40 9.15 10.32
CA ILE A 153 16.50 9.84 9.62
C ILE A 153 17.42 10.58 10.61
N LYS A 154 16.85 11.36 11.56
CA LYS A 154 17.62 12.09 12.56
C LYS A 154 18.40 11.17 13.50
N PHE A 155 17.81 10.03 13.88
CA PHE A 155 18.52 9.03 14.70
C PHE A 155 19.69 8.41 13.95
N ALA A 156 19.58 8.17 12.67
CA ALA A 156 20.66 7.63 11.85
C ALA A 156 21.82 8.65 11.72
N GLU A 157 21.52 9.95 11.57
CA GLU A 157 22.53 11.03 11.52
C GLU A 157 23.28 11.18 12.83
N ASN A 158 22.60 11.11 13.98
CA ASN A 158 23.22 11.27 15.31
C ASN A 158 24.11 10.09 15.75
N LYS A 159 24.11 8.99 15.01
CA LYS A 159 24.97 7.81 15.27
C LYS A 159 26.24 7.80 14.42
N ARG A 160 26.42 8.75 13.53
CA ARG A 160 27.65 8.93 12.73
C ARG A 160 28.52 10.00 13.33
#